data_3cd42dd7b1ee8dc713c7592e60dfb8bb
#
_entry.id   3cd42dd7b1ee8dc713c7592e60dfb8bb
#
_cell.length_a   1.000
_cell.length_b   1.000
_cell.length_c   1.000
_cell.angle_alpha   90.00
_cell.angle_beta   90.00
_cell.angle_gamma   90.00
#
_symmetry.space_group_name_H-M   'P 1'
#
loop_
_entity.id
_entity.type
_entity.pdbx_description
1 polymer ?
#
loop_
_entity_poly.entity_id
_entity_poly.type
_entity_poly.pdbx_seq_one_letter_code
_entity_poly.pdbx_strand_id
1 'polypeptide(L)'
;MRKILFILIVLLSFKAQAQQVPYSQQLALTAMHIWPDSFSATPGNPARWSYDQGVILKGIEGIWQATGDAKWFKYIEHSMDHYVREDGSIKDYDADHYNIDHLNNGKVLLTIYRVTGKAKYKKAVELLRRQLLTHPRTKEGGFWHKQIYPWQMWLDGLYMGQPFYAEYAQVFGEDTIFNDVTKQFVLMEKNSRDPKTGLLYHGYDESREQQWADKKTGRSPHFWARALGWYGVAMVDALDYFPENHPGRQQIIDILKRFATAVVKVQDAKTGMWYDIVDLPNRKPNYLESSATAMLSYTLAKGARKGYIAQSYATNAKRAFDGLVKYQITKGTDGFTNLEGTVTVSGLGGKPYRDGSFDYYMREKVKQNDPKGMGAFILAANEIEMMPKLSVGKNKTVLDNYFNNEWQKGPGGQQQPFHYVWEERDNNGYYFLGHLFEQNGAVLQTLKTAPAKSNLSKASVYIIVDADTEKETAHPNYITEAYATTIADWVKAGGVLVLMGNNSGNAEQKYINLLAGKFGIKFNGDDQLMVKGSNYEQGAITIDAGNPIFKSAQKIYIKEISSLDVSAPAKTILKKEFNVMATAKHGKGTVFVLGDPWIYNEYVDGRKLPAEYQNFAAASDWVKWLLKNASAK
;
A
#
# COMPACT_ATOMS: atom_id res chain seq x y z
N MET A 1 18.73 -70.54 -23.82
CA MET A 1 19.24 -69.15 -23.84
C MET A 1 18.15 -68.19 -23.44
N ARG A 2 18.14 -67.78 -22.18
CA ARG A 2 17.13 -66.82 -21.62
C ARG A 2 17.71 -65.41 -21.79
N LYS A 3 17.03 -64.56 -22.56
CA LYS A 3 17.32 -63.11 -22.65
C LYS A 3 16.71 -62.40 -21.45
N ILE A 4 17.53 -61.84 -20.56
CA ILE A 4 17.15 -60.99 -19.45
C ILE A 4 17.02 -59.57 -20.01
N LEU A 5 15.81 -59.02 -19.98
CA LEU A 5 15.51 -57.64 -20.36
C LEU A 5 15.69 -56.78 -19.13
N PHE A 6 16.73 -55.94 -19.10
CA PHE A 6 16.92 -54.91 -18.06
C PHE A 6 16.05 -53.72 -18.40
N ILE A 7 14.99 -53.47 -17.60
CA ILE A 7 14.19 -52.24 -17.65
C ILE A 7 14.89 -51.24 -16.75
N LEU A 8 15.51 -50.23 -17.34
CA LEU A 8 16.09 -49.10 -16.63
C LEU A 8 14.94 -48.11 -16.27
N ILE A 9 14.46 -48.13 -15.01
CA ILE A 9 13.50 -47.14 -14.49
C ILE A 9 14.32 -45.88 -14.17
N VAL A 10 14.25 -44.87 -15.05
CA VAL A 10 14.75 -43.52 -14.76
C VAL A 10 13.72 -42.83 -13.88
N LEU A 11 13.98 -42.82 -12.57
CA LEU A 11 13.28 -41.98 -11.61
C LEU A 11 13.67 -40.52 -11.88
N LEU A 12 12.88 -39.82 -12.67
CA LEU A 12 12.89 -38.37 -12.75
C LEU A 12 12.34 -37.81 -11.43
N SER A 13 13.22 -37.58 -10.47
CA SER A 13 12.90 -36.81 -9.28
C SER A 13 12.65 -35.35 -9.69
N PHE A 14 11.39 -35.00 -9.92
CA PHE A 14 10.98 -33.61 -9.88
C PHE A 14 11.21 -33.10 -8.45
N LYS A 15 12.37 -32.50 -8.21
CA LYS A 15 12.51 -31.59 -7.06
C LYS A 15 11.59 -30.42 -7.33
N ALA A 16 10.38 -30.46 -6.76
CA ALA A 16 9.60 -29.25 -6.57
C ALA A 16 10.52 -28.29 -5.80
N GLN A 17 11.07 -27.30 -6.47
CA GLN A 17 11.85 -26.26 -5.83
C GLN A 17 10.84 -25.52 -4.97
N ALA A 18 10.83 -25.81 -3.66
CA ALA A 18 10.00 -25.08 -2.72
C ALA A 18 10.27 -23.59 -2.95
N GLN A 19 9.26 -22.85 -3.35
CA GLN A 19 9.40 -21.42 -3.61
C GLN A 19 9.90 -20.77 -2.31
N GLN A 20 11.06 -20.14 -2.37
CA GLN A 20 11.67 -19.52 -1.19
C GLN A 20 10.69 -18.48 -0.65
N VAL A 21 10.35 -18.57 0.64
CA VAL A 21 9.50 -17.59 1.32
C VAL A 21 10.10 -16.19 1.13
N PRO A 22 9.32 -15.19 0.67
CA PRO A 22 9.81 -13.83 0.47
C PRO A 22 10.45 -13.24 1.74
N TYR A 23 11.47 -12.41 1.59
CA TYR A 23 12.15 -11.78 2.75
C TYR A 23 11.22 -10.92 3.58
N SER A 24 10.23 -10.26 2.97
CA SER A 24 9.17 -9.53 3.68
C SER A 24 8.47 -10.43 4.70
N GLN A 25 8.03 -11.62 4.26
CA GLN A 25 7.34 -12.57 5.12
C GLN A 25 8.28 -13.20 6.14
N GLN A 26 9.54 -13.50 5.79
CA GLN A 26 10.51 -14.06 6.72
C GLN A 26 10.73 -13.14 7.92
N LEU A 27 10.98 -11.84 7.67
CA LEU A 27 11.19 -10.86 8.77
C LEU A 27 9.90 -10.56 9.54
N ALA A 28 8.75 -10.56 8.88
CA ALA A 28 7.46 -10.40 9.56
C ALA A 28 7.17 -11.58 10.51
N LEU A 29 7.47 -12.81 10.10
CA LEU A 29 7.33 -13.98 10.98
C LEU A 29 8.29 -13.91 12.17
N THR A 30 9.50 -13.41 11.97
CA THR A 30 10.44 -13.12 13.06
C THR A 30 9.87 -12.07 14.03
N ALA A 31 9.30 -10.98 13.50
CA ALA A 31 8.68 -9.95 14.31
C ALA A 31 7.50 -10.49 15.15
N MET A 32 6.63 -11.28 14.53
CA MET A 32 5.50 -11.94 15.21
C MET A 32 5.95 -12.94 16.27
N HIS A 33 7.08 -13.60 16.06
CA HIS A 33 7.68 -14.51 17.06
C HIS A 33 8.25 -13.74 18.25
N ILE A 34 8.97 -12.64 18.00
CA ILE A 34 9.57 -11.82 19.07
C ILE A 34 8.49 -11.07 19.87
N TRP A 35 7.45 -10.58 19.19
CA TRP A 35 6.37 -9.76 19.76
C TRP A 35 4.99 -10.36 19.44
N PRO A 36 4.63 -11.49 20.05
CA PRO A 36 3.37 -12.18 19.72
C PRO A 36 2.12 -11.36 20.07
N ASP A 37 2.16 -10.56 21.12
CA ASP A 37 1.02 -9.83 21.65
C ASP A 37 1.17 -8.30 21.54
N SER A 38 2.31 -7.79 21.99
CA SER A 38 2.57 -6.36 22.04
C SER A 38 4.06 -6.06 21.98
N PHE A 39 4.38 -4.87 21.46
CA PHE A 39 5.78 -4.49 21.27
C PHE A 39 6.41 -3.93 22.53
N SER A 40 7.56 -4.49 22.92
CA SER A 40 8.50 -3.82 23.79
C SER A 40 9.86 -3.73 23.08
N ALA A 41 10.33 -2.51 22.82
CA ALA A 41 11.64 -2.28 22.23
C ALA A 41 12.80 -2.74 23.15
N THR A 42 12.51 -2.93 24.43
CA THR A 42 13.48 -3.39 25.43
C THR A 42 12.94 -4.65 26.12
N PRO A 43 13.59 -5.82 25.96
CA PRO A 43 13.17 -7.05 26.63
C PRO A 43 13.01 -6.86 28.14
N GLY A 44 11.93 -7.42 28.69
CA GLY A 44 11.61 -7.34 30.11
C GLY A 44 10.89 -6.06 30.56
N ASN A 45 10.78 -5.05 29.71
CA ASN A 45 9.98 -3.85 29.99
C ASN A 45 8.54 -4.03 29.50
N PRO A 46 7.54 -3.44 30.20
CA PRO A 46 6.17 -3.47 29.69
C PRO A 46 6.07 -2.74 28.37
N ALA A 47 5.25 -3.28 27.48
CA ALA A 47 4.95 -2.62 26.22
C ALA A 47 4.25 -1.28 26.46
N ARG A 48 4.69 -0.24 25.76
CA ARG A 48 4.16 1.12 25.83
C ARG A 48 3.76 1.59 24.44
N TRP A 49 2.86 2.55 24.39
CA TRP A 49 2.54 3.25 23.14
C TRP A 49 3.79 3.91 22.58
N SER A 50 4.30 3.39 21.45
CA SER A 50 5.53 3.85 20.83
C SER A 50 5.42 3.75 19.31
N TYR A 51 6.12 4.62 18.59
CA TYR A 51 6.11 4.66 17.12
C TYR A 51 6.65 3.38 16.46
N ASP A 52 7.46 2.60 17.16
CA ASP A 52 8.07 1.35 16.66
C ASP A 52 7.01 0.36 16.14
N GLN A 53 5.87 0.27 16.82
CA GLN A 53 4.75 -0.58 16.43
C GLN A 53 4.23 -0.20 15.03
N GLY A 54 4.00 1.08 14.81
CA GLY A 54 3.48 1.57 13.54
C GLY A 54 4.42 1.30 12.36
N VAL A 55 5.74 1.24 12.59
CA VAL A 55 6.70 0.94 11.53
C VAL A 55 6.57 -0.52 11.08
N ILE A 56 6.57 -1.46 12.04
CA ILE A 56 6.45 -2.89 11.73
C ILE A 56 5.07 -3.22 11.17
N LEU A 57 4.01 -2.73 11.81
CA LEU A 57 2.63 -3.08 11.43
C LEU A 57 2.27 -2.54 10.04
N LYS A 58 2.80 -1.39 9.62
CA LYS A 58 2.65 -0.91 8.24
C LYS A 58 3.41 -1.79 7.23
N GLY A 59 4.57 -2.34 7.60
CA GLY A 59 5.25 -3.35 6.79
C GLY A 59 4.41 -4.62 6.63
N ILE A 60 3.82 -5.12 7.72
CA ILE A 60 2.94 -6.31 7.72
C ILE A 60 1.65 -6.06 6.94
N GLU A 61 1.08 -4.84 6.97
CA GLU A 61 -0.05 -4.46 6.13
C GLU A 61 0.25 -4.67 4.64
N GLY A 62 1.45 -4.30 4.18
CA GLY A 62 1.87 -4.54 2.80
C GLY A 62 1.91 -6.02 2.43
N ILE A 63 2.30 -6.90 3.37
CA ILE A 63 2.25 -8.35 3.15
C ILE A 63 0.81 -8.85 3.06
N TRP A 64 -0.08 -8.36 3.93
CA TRP A 64 -1.51 -8.70 3.86
C TRP A 64 -2.09 -8.34 2.50
N GLN A 65 -1.83 -7.14 2.01
CA GLN A 65 -2.26 -6.68 0.68
C GLN A 65 -1.70 -7.55 -0.45
N ALA A 66 -0.45 -8.03 -0.29
CA ALA A 66 0.23 -8.86 -1.30
C ALA A 66 -0.22 -10.32 -1.30
N THR A 67 -0.82 -10.82 -0.23
CA THR A 67 -1.13 -12.24 -0.05
C THR A 67 -2.61 -12.54 0.16
N GLY A 68 -3.42 -11.57 0.61
CA GLY A 68 -4.80 -11.80 1.03
C GLY A 68 -4.94 -12.76 2.21
N ASP A 69 -3.88 -12.97 3.01
CA ASP A 69 -3.90 -13.89 4.15
C ASP A 69 -4.25 -13.13 5.43
N ALA A 70 -5.41 -13.42 5.98
CA ALA A 70 -5.97 -12.76 7.16
C ALA A 70 -5.08 -12.82 8.42
N LYS A 71 -4.13 -13.77 8.51
CA LYS A 71 -3.26 -13.86 9.69
C LYS A 71 -2.49 -12.56 9.94
N TRP A 72 -2.09 -11.87 8.87
CA TRP A 72 -1.37 -10.62 8.94
C TRP A 72 -2.25 -9.48 9.50
N PHE A 73 -3.50 -9.37 9.00
CA PHE A 73 -4.44 -8.38 9.52
C PHE A 73 -4.83 -8.65 10.98
N LYS A 74 -5.08 -9.93 11.32
CA LYS A 74 -5.39 -10.33 12.70
C LYS A 74 -4.27 -9.95 13.67
N TYR A 75 -3.01 -10.12 13.25
CA TYR A 75 -1.87 -9.69 14.06
C TYR A 75 -1.82 -8.17 14.23
N ILE A 76 -2.08 -7.40 13.16
CA ILE A 76 -2.14 -5.93 13.21
C ILE A 76 -3.23 -5.48 14.20
N GLU A 77 -4.44 -6.02 14.08
CA GLU A 77 -5.58 -5.67 14.92
C GLU A 77 -5.31 -6.06 16.39
N HIS A 78 -4.86 -7.29 16.63
CA HIS A 78 -4.52 -7.79 17.97
C HIS A 78 -3.45 -6.93 18.66
N SER A 79 -2.39 -6.54 17.94
CA SER A 79 -1.34 -5.67 18.49
C SER A 79 -1.86 -4.30 18.89
N MET A 80 -2.81 -3.72 18.15
CA MET A 80 -3.40 -2.43 18.48
C MET A 80 -4.46 -2.52 19.58
N ASP A 81 -5.18 -3.63 19.65
CA ASP A 81 -6.15 -3.89 20.73
C ASP A 81 -5.53 -3.91 22.12
N HIS A 82 -4.23 -4.19 22.21
CA HIS A 82 -3.49 -4.08 23.47
C HIS A 82 -3.48 -2.64 24.03
N TYR A 83 -3.58 -1.65 23.18
CA TYR A 83 -3.49 -0.23 23.56
C TYR A 83 -4.81 0.52 23.50
N VAL A 84 -5.69 0.19 22.56
CA VAL A 84 -6.93 0.95 22.30
C VAL A 84 -8.09 0.34 23.08
N ARG A 85 -8.65 1.10 24.03
CA ARG A 85 -9.82 0.71 24.82
C ARG A 85 -11.12 0.96 24.05
N GLU A 86 -12.23 0.40 24.54
CA GLU A 86 -13.54 0.52 23.88
C GLU A 86 -14.09 1.95 23.84
N ASP A 87 -13.66 2.80 24.77
CA ASP A 87 -13.99 4.23 24.77
C ASP A 87 -13.16 5.05 23.77
N GLY A 88 -12.15 4.44 23.14
CA GLY A 88 -11.20 5.08 22.23
C GLY A 88 -9.98 5.69 22.90
N SER A 89 -9.86 5.59 24.24
CA SER A 89 -8.65 6.01 24.92
C SER A 89 -7.48 5.08 24.58
N ILE A 90 -6.27 5.62 24.57
CA ILE A 90 -5.04 4.89 24.22
C ILE A 90 -4.18 4.77 25.47
N LYS A 91 -3.80 3.53 25.82
CA LYS A 91 -2.93 3.25 26.95
C LYS A 91 -1.57 3.93 26.75
N ASP A 92 -1.05 4.55 27.82
CA ASP A 92 0.25 5.26 27.83
C ASP A 92 0.37 6.41 26.81
N TYR A 93 -0.75 6.97 26.36
CA TYR A 93 -0.81 8.14 25.50
C TYR A 93 -1.50 9.30 26.18
N ASP A 94 -0.88 10.47 26.10
CA ASP A 94 -1.43 11.74 26.54
C ASP A 94 -1.17 12.79 25.44
N ALA A 95 -2.24 13.40 24.93
CA ALA A 95 -2.17 14.39 23.86
C ALA A 95 -1.42 15.66 24.28
N ASP A 96 -1.50 16.03 25.57
CA ASP A 96 -0.91 17.25 26.11
C ASP A 96 0.60 17.15 26.34
N HIS A 97 1.17 15.93 26.21
CA HIS A 97 2.62 15.74 26.14
C HIS A 97 3.23 16.21 24.80
N TYR A 98 2.40 16.47 23.80
CA TYR A 98 2.79 16.95 22.48
C TYR A 98 4.03 16.24 21.93
N ASN A 99 4.00 14.91 21.94
CA ASN A 99 5.06 14.08 21.36
C ASN A 99 4.61 13.61 19.96
N ILE A 100 5.24 14.15 18.90
CA ILE A 100 4.85 13.83 17.53
C ILE A 100 5.10 12.35 17.18
N ASP A 101 6.05 11.68 17.84
CA ASP A 101 6.34 10.25 17.62
C ASP A 101 5.12 9.37 17.92
N HIS A 102 4.30 9.77 18.88
CA HIS A 102 3.11 9.02 19.27
C HIS A 102 2.02 8.97 18.20
N LEU A 103 2.08 9.86 17.19
CA LEU A 103 1.11 9.90 16.09
C LEU A 103 1.35 8.81 15.04
N ASN A 104 2.56 8.22 15.01
CA ASN A 104 2.92 7.25 13.96
C ASN A 104 1.98 6.05 13.88
N ASN A 105 1.52 5.54 15.03
CA ASN A 105 0.57 4.42 15.07
C ASN A 105 -0.83 4.79 14.55
N GLY A 106 -1.14 6.07 14.43
CA GLY A 106 -2.41 6.56 13.85
C GLY A 106 -2.66 6.02 12.44
N LYS A 107 -1.61 5.80 11.63
CA LYS A 107 -1.72 5.18 10.31
C LYS A 107 -2.28 3.75 10.38
N VAL A 108 -1.86 2.99 11.39
CA VAL A 108 -2.33 1.62 11.64
C VAL A 108 -3.78 1.65 12.12
N LEU A 109 -4.11 2.57 13.04
CA LEU A 109 -5.48 2.73 13.52
C LEU A 109 -6.44 3.14 12.40
N LEU A 110 -6.01 4.01 11.48
CA LEU A 110 -6.79 4.37 10.29
C LEU A 110 -7.03 3.15 9.40
N THR A 111 -6.01 2.32 9.16
CA THR A 111 -6.17 1.07 8.42
C THR A 111 -7.23 0.17 9.08
N ILE A 112 -7.11 -0.08 10.38
CA ILE A 112 -8.05 -0.97 11.09
C ILE A 112 -9.47 -0.37 11.08
N TYR A 113 -9.60 0.95 11.33
CA TYR A 113 -10.89 1.63 11.29
C TYR A 113 -11.56 1.49 9.92
N ARG A 114 -10.84 1.81 8.84
CA ARG A 114 -11.37 1.76 7.47
C ARG A 114 -11.77 0.35 7.03
N VAL A 115 -11.14 -0.68 7.61
CA VAL A 115 -11.41 -2.09 7.30
C VAL A 115 -12.56 -2.65 8.15
N THR A 116 -12.67 -2.23 9.41
CA THR A 116 -13.59 -2.85 10.38
C THR A 116 -14.79 -1.99 10.76
N GLY A 117 -14.73 -0.68 10.53
CA GLY A 117 -15.75 0.28 10.96
C GLY A 117 -15.86 0.45 12.48
N LYS A 118 -15.01 -0.21 13.30
CA LYS A 118 -15.15 -0.19 14.77
C LYS A 118 -14.95 1.20 15.35
N ALA A 119 -15.95 1.66 16.10
CA ALA A 119 -16.02 3.02 16.66
C ALA A 119 -14.82 3.36 17.58
N LYS A 120 -14.27 2.40 18.31
CA LYS A 120 -13.12 2.62 19.19
C LYS A 120 -11.89 3.15 18.43
N TYR A 121 -11.63 2.62 17.24
CA TYR A 121 -10.50 3.07 16.42
C TYR A 121 -10.73 4.46 15.83
N LYS A 122 -11.98 4.79 15.44
CA LYS A 122 -12.35 6.16 15.05
C LYS A 122 -12.04 7.16 16.15
N LYS A 123 -12.53 6.90 17.36
CA LYS A 123 -12.28 7.76 18.54
C LYS A 123 -10.79 7.89 18.86
N ALA A 124 -10.03 6.80 18.75
CA ALA A 124 -8.59 6.83 18.98
C ALA A 124 -7.86 7.67 17.93
N VAL A 125 -8.24 7.57 16.65
CA VAL A 125 -7.70 8.40 15.56
C VAL A 125 -8.05 9.88 15.78
N GLU A 126 -9.27 10.19 16.17
CA GLU A 126 -9.70 11.56 16.49
C GLU A 126 -8.96 12.12 17.71
N LEU A 127 -8.64 11.27 18.71
CA LEU A 127 -7.78 11.63 19.84
C LEU A 127 -6.37 12.03 19.40
N LEU A 128 -5.75 11.26 18.50
CA LEU A 128 -4.45 11.60 17.93
C LEU A 128 -4.51 12.89 17.09
N ARG A 129 -5.57 13.07 16.31
CA ARG A 129 -5.79 14.31 15.53
C ARG A 129 -5.91 15.53 16.44
N ARG A 130 -6.56 15.41 17.60
CA ARG A 130 -6.69 16.50 18.58
C ARG A 130 -5.35 17.05 19.03
N GLN A 131 -4.31 16.21 19.21
CA GLN A 131 -2.96 16.68 19.52
C GLN A 131 -2.48 17.70 18.48
N LEU A 132 -2.71 17.46 17.19
CA LEU A 132 -2.23 18.33 16.11
C LEU A 132 -2.94 19.68 16.03
N LEU A 133 -4.14 19.82 16.64
CA LEU A 133 -4.86 21.11 16.66
C LEU A 133 -4.11 22.17 17.46
N THR A 134 -3.48 21.77 18.55
CA THR A 134 -2.81 22.65 19.52
C THR A 134 -1.32 22.38 19.65
N HIS A 135 -0.76 21.45 18.83
CA HIS A 135 0.65 21.09 18.88
C HIS A 135 1.54 22.33 18.72
N PRO A 136 2.51 22.55 19.62
CA PRO A 136 3.39 23.71 19.56
C PRO A 136 4.10 23.84 18.22
N ARG A 137 4.31 25.09 17.77
CA ARG A 137 4.91 25.39 16.46
C ARG A 137 6.03 26.40 16.57
N THR A 138 6.96 26.34 15.64
CA THR A 138 7.91 27.41 15.37
C THR A 138 7.18 28.68 14.89
N LYS A 139 7.85 29.82 14.86
CA LYS A 139 7.27 31.09 14.35
C LYS A 139 6.85 30.98 12.89
N GLU A 140 7.57 30.17 12.09
CA GLU A 140 7.20 29.88 10.70
C GLU A 140 6.02 28.88 10.58
N GLY A 141 5.63 28.20 11.67
CA GLY A 141 4.50 27.28 11.74
C GLY A 141 4.87 25.81 11.61
N GLY A 142 6.13 25.44 11.66
CA GLY A 142 6.58 24.05 11.74
C GLY A 142 6.23 23.42 13.09
N PHE A 143 5.81 22.17 13.13
CA PHE A 143 5.57 21.46 14.39
C PHE A 143 6.86 21.25 15.17
N TRP A 144 6.86 21.53 16.46
CA TRP A 144 7.95 21.07 17.33
C TRP A 144 7.98 19.55 17.32
N HIS A 145 9.16 18.97 17.39
CA HIS A 145 9.28 17.52 17.45
C HIS A 145 8.63 16.96 18.73
N LYS A 146 8.85 17.64 19.87
CA LYS A 146 8.20 17.37 21.16
C LYS A 146 8.12 18.65 21.99
N GLN A 147 7.17 18.71 22.91
CA GLN A 147 7.09 19.83 23.87
C GLN A 147 8.40 20.03 24.63
N ILE A 148 9.06 18.93 25.00
CA ILE A 148 10.36 18.97 25.71
C ILE A 148 11.55 19.42 24.83
N TYR A 149 11.34 19.61 23.53
CA TYR A 149 12.28 20.12 22.56
C TYR A 149 11.71 21.37 21.87
N PRO A 150 11.56 22.48 22.61
CA PRO A 150 10.92 23.68 22.07
C PRO A 150 11.68 24.23 20.87
N TRP A 151 10.95 24.75 19.90
CA TRP A 151 11.44 25.37 18.67
C TRP A 151 12.16 24.44 17.70
N GLN A 152 12.17 23.11 17.94
CA GLN A 152 12.94 22.16 17.14
C GLN A 152 12.04 21.39 16.18
N MET A 153 12.46 21.37 14.92
CA MET A 153 11.96 20.44 13.90
C MET A 153 13.05 19.40 13.59
N TRP A 154 12.69 18.13 13.59
CA TRP A 154 13.58 17.04 13.19
C TRP A 154 13.00 16.33 11.96
N LEU A 155 13.87 15.79 11.09
CA LEU A 155 13.43 15.00 9.92
C LEU A 155 12.53 13.85 10.32
N ASP A 156 12.81 13.21 11.46
CA ASP A 156 12.03 12.13 12.06
C ASP A 156 10.56 12.50 12.25
N GLY A 157 10.30 13.70 12.74
CA GLY A 157 8.95 14.19 13.03
C GLY A 157 8.06 14.25 11.79
N LEU A 158 8.65 14.37 10.60
CA LEU A 158 7.88 14.36 9.34
C LEU A 158 7.28 12.99 9.08
N TYR A 159 8.01 11.89 9.34
CA TYR A 159 7.44 10.54 9.22
C TYR A 159 6.44 10.23 10.33
N MET A 160 6.72 10.68 11.54
CA MET A 160 5.87 10.39 12.68
C MET A 160 4.46 11.00 12.54
N GLY A 161 4.39 12.22 11.99
CA GLY A 161 3.13 12.97 11.90
C GLY A 161 2.50 13.03 10.52
N GLN A 162 3.25 13.30 9.45
CA GLN A 162 2.67 13.76 8.19
C GLN A 162 1.91 12.69 7.39
N PRO A 163 2.36 11.42 7.28
CA PRO A 163 1.57 10.39 6.62
C PRO A 163 0.22 10.12 7.32
N PHE A 164 0.21 10.09 8.67
CA PHE A 164 -1.03 9.99 9.43
C PHE A 164 -1.95 11.19 9.16
N TYR A 165 -1.39 12.40 9.18
CA TYR A 165 -2.14 13.65 9.02
C TYR A 165 -2.75 13.77 7.62
N ALA A 166 -2.01 13.35 6.57
CA ALA A 166 -2.51 13.30 5.20
C ALA A 166 -3.60 12.23 5.00
N GLU A 167 -3.43 11.02 5.58
CA GLU A 167 -4.45 9.98 5.53
C GLU A 167 -5.71 10.40 6.28
N TYR A 168 -5.56 11.03 7.45
CA TYR A 168 -6.68 11.59 8.20
C TYR A 168 -7.47 12.61 7.36
N ALA A 169 -6.76 13.54 6.69
CA ALA A 169 -7.39 14.53 5.82
C ALA A 169 -8.28 13.88 4.74
N GLN A 170 -7.75 12.87 4.06
CA GLN A 170 -8.49 12.15 3.02
C GLN A 170 -9.73 11.43 3.60
N VAL A 171 -9.55 10.73 4.72
CA VAL A 171 -10.62 9.90 5.33
C VAL A 171 -11.74 10.75 5.91
N PHE A 172 -11.42 11.89 6.53
CA PHE A 172 -12.37 12.75 7.22
C PHE A 172 -12.79 14.00 6.41
N GLY A 173 -12.24 14.19 5.20
CA GLY A 173 -12.58 15.32 4.34
C GLY A 173 -12.06 16.68 4.86
N GLU A 174 -10.97 16.70 5.63
CA GLU A 174 -10.35 17.94 6.12
C GLU A 174 -9.28 18.46 5.13
N ASP A 175 -9.69 18.90 3.93
CA ASP A 175 -8.78 19.24 2.82
C ASP A 175 -7.75 20.33 3.15
N THR A 176 -8.05 21.24 4.09
CA THR A 176 -7.10 22.27 4.51
C THR A 176 -5.82 21.71 5.16
N ILE A 177 -5.89 20.48 5.68
CA ILE A 177 -4.75 19.77 6.25
C ILE A 177 -3.64 19.56 5.22
N PHE A 178 -3.96 19.32 3.95
CA PHE A 178 -2.94 19.12 2.92
C PHE A 178 -2.03 20.34 2.74
N ASN A 179 -2.54 21.56 2.98
CA ASN A 179 -1.71 22.77 3.00
C ASN A 179 -0.73 22.75 4.16
N ASP A 180 -1.14 22.33 5.35
CA ASP A 180 -0.27 22.24 6.52
C ASP A 180 0.79 21.13 6.34
N VAL A 181 0.40 19.94 5.88
CA VAL A 181 1.35 18.86 5.54
C VAL A 181 2.39 19.35 4.55
N THR A 182 1.98 20.03 3.49
CA THR A 182 2.90 20.63 2.51
C THR A 182 3.86 21.62 3.17
N LYS A 183 3.34 22.50 4.02
CA LYS A 183 4.12 23.48 4.77
C LYS A 183 5.20 22.83 5.63
N GLN A 184 4.89 21.73 6.31
CA GLN A 184 5.87 21.00 7.14
C GLN A 184 7.05 20.50 6.30
N PHE A 185 6.80 19.88 5.14
CA PHE A 185 7.87 19.45 4.23
C PHE A 185 8.69 20.62 3.68
N VAL A 186 8.04 21.69 3.26
CA VAL A 186 8.71 22.89 2.72
C VAL A 186 9.58 23.57 3.77
N LEU A 187 9.08 23.73 5.00
CA LEU A 187 9.86 24.34 6.10
C LEU A 187 11.06 23.48 6.47
N MET A 188 10.87 22.17 6.54
CA MET A 188 11.97 21.26 6.87
C MET A 188 13.05 21.30 5.79
N GLU A 189 12.67 21.28 4.51
CA GLU A 189 13.63 21.42 3.43
C GLU A 189 14.37 22.76 3.49
N LYS A 190 13.63 23.86 3.60
CA LYS A 190 14.18 25.23 3.66
C LYS A 190 15.26 25.36 4.74
N ASN A 191 14.94 24.84 5.93
CA ASN A 191 15.78 25.08 7.11
C ASN A 191 16.89 24.05 7.28
N SER A 192 16.73 22.80 6.76
CA SER A 192 17.71 21.73 6.99
C SER A 192 18.58 21.38 5.79
N ARG A 193 18.22 21.78 4.55
CA ARG A 193 19.00 21.40 3.36
C ARG A 193 20.35 22.14 3.32
N ASP A 194 21.41 21.39 3.17
CA ASP A 194 22.73 21.94 2.85
C ASP A 194 22.80 22.32 1.37
N PRO A 195 23.13 23.59 1.05
CA PRO A 195 23.17 24.04 -0.34
C PRO A 195 24.32 23.43 -1.17
N LYS A 196 25.39 22.92 -0.53
CA LYS A 196 26.52 22.32 -1.21
C LYS A 196 26.29 20.87 -1.62
N THR A 197 25.80 20.06 -0.70
CA THR A 197 25.61 18.61 -0.90
C THR A 197 24.21 18.26 -1.34
N GLY A 198 23.22 19.08 -0.98
CA GLY A 198 21.79 18.79 -1.15
C GLY A 198 21.23 17.84 -0.09
N LEU A 199 22.05 17.36 0.84
CA LEU A 199 21.61 16.55 1.99
C LEU A 199 20.88 17.42 3.02
N LEU A 200 20.14 16.79 3.92
CA LEU A 200 19.43 17.49 5.00
C LEU A 200 20.06 17.11 6.35
N TYR A 201 20.30 18.13 7.19
CA TYR A 201 20.74 17.93 8.56
C TYR A 201 19.62 17.28 9.40
N HIS A 202 19.99 16.49 10.41
CA HIS A 202 19.07 15.74 11.26
C HIS A 202 17.98 16.63 11.89
N GLY A 203 18.37 17.77 12.45
CA GLY A 203 17.47 18.69 13.14
C GLY A 203 17.76 20.15 12.86
N TYR A 204 16.75 20.96 13.12
CA TYR A 204 16.76 22.42 13.05
C TYR A 204 16.17 23.01 14.34
N ASP A 205 16.86 23.94 14.96
CA ASP A 205 16.40 24.74 16.11
C ASP A 205 16.23 26.19 15.68
N GLU A 206 14.96 26.64 15.59
CA GLU A 206 14.63 28.01 15.20
C GLU A 206 15.16 29.03 16.21
N SER A 207 15.22 28.67 17.50
CA SER A 207 15.77 29.55 18.55
C SER A 207 17.29 29.70 18.47
N ARG A 208 18.00 28.70 17.94
CA ARG A 208 19.46 28.59 17.88
C ARG A 208 20.13 28.54 19.25
N GLU A 209 19.35 28.27 20.31
CA GLU A 209 19.89 28.26 21.68
C GLU A 209 20.43 26.91 22.08
N GLN A 210 19.98 25.82 21.44
CA GLN A 210 20.53 24.51 21.71
C GLN A 210 22.04 24.45 21.47
N GLN A 211 22.76 23.75 22.35
CA GLN A 211 24.22 23.60 22.21
C GLN A 211 24.62 22.88 20.92
N TRP A 212 23.79 21.91 20.47
CA TRP A 212 24.01 21.20 19.21
C TRP A 212 23.73 22.05 17.96
N ALA A 213 23.00 23.15 18.09
CA ALA A 213 22.57 23.97 16.96
C ALA A 213 23.64 24.99 16.56
N ASP A 214 23.95 25.03 15.28
CA ASP A 214 24.78 26.11 14.70
C ASP A 214 24.13 27.48 14.96
N LYS A 215 24.87 28.40 15.49
CA LYS A 215 24.36 29.70 15.96
C LYS A 215 23.90 30.65 14.83
N LYS A 216 24.29 30.38 13.58
CA LYS A 216 23.86 31.16 12.42
C LYS A 216 22.67 30.52 11.72
N THR A 217 22.70 29.21 11.55
CA THR A 217 21.71 28.45 10.73
C THR A 217 20.67 27.70 11.54
N GLY A 218 20.94 27.39 12.82
CA GLY A 218 20.08 26.54 13.66
C GLY A 218 20.18 25.03 13.35
N ARG A 219 21.06 24.62 12.42
CA ARG A 219 21.21 23.24 11.97
C ARG A 219 22.02 22.39 12.91
N SER A 220 21.72 21.08 12.98
CA SER A 220 22.55 20.10 13.66
C SER A 220 23.88 19.84 12.92
N PRO A 221 24.89 19.20 13.57
CA PRO A 221 26.22 19.07 12.97
C PRO A 221 26.31 18.13 11.77
N HIS A 222 25.50 17.05 11.72
CA HIS A 222 25.70 15.94 10.79
C HIS A 222 24.44 15.53 10.03
N PHE A 223 24.64 14.82 8.90
CA PHE A 223 23.61 14.18 8.10
C PHE A 223 23.44 12.73 8.57
N TRP A 224 22.56 12.52 9.54
CA TRP A 224 22.27 11.20 10.08
C TRP A 224 21.37 10.41 9.11
N ALA A 225 21.83 9.21 8.75
CA ALA A 225 21.20 8.40 7.71
C ALA A 225 19.75 8.06 8.00
N ARG A 226 19.42 7.64 9.23
CA ARG A 226 18.05 7.27 9.59
C ARG A 226 17.10 8.47 9.57
N ALA A 227 17.54 9.65 9.95
CA ALA A 227 16.73 10.85 9.81
C ALA A 227 16.40 11.15 8.34
N LEU A 228 17.40 11.03 7.45
CA LEU A 228 17.16 11.09 5.99
C LEU A 228 16.18 10.00 5.53
N GLY A 229 16.35 8.78 6.02
CA GLY A 229 15.44 7.67 5.73
C GLY A 229 13.99 7.98 6.11
N TRP A 230 13.77 8.48 7.34
CA TRP A 230 12.44 8.89 7.80
C TRP A 230 11.82 9.95 6.90
N TYR A 231 12.59 10.98 6.54
CA TYR A 231 12.11 12.06 5.68
C TYR A 231 11.70 11.57 4.29
N GLY A 232 12.49 10.66 3.71
CA GLY A 232 12.18 10.03 2.43
C GLY A 232 10.88 9.21 2.48
N VAL A 233 10.75 8.35 3.48
CA VAL A 233 9.52 7.54 3.68
C VAL A 233 8.31 8.44 3.92
N ALA A 234 8.45 9.49 4.72
CA ALA A 234 7.37 10.45 4.97
C ALA A 234 6.79 11.04 3.69
N MET A 235 7.65 11.44 2.75
CA MET A 235 7.20 12.03 1.47
C MET A 235 6.42 11.03 0.63
N VAL A 236 6.95 9.84 0.41
CA VAL A 236 6.30 8.85 -0.47
C VAL A 236 5.02 8.26 0.15
N ASP A 237 4.92 8.21 1.49
CA ASP A 237 3.72 7.75 2.17
C ASP A 237 2.63 8.82 2.27
N ALA A 238 3.00 10.08 2.54
CA ALA A 238 2.03 11.18 2.54
C ALA A 238 1.42 11.41 1.15
N LEU A 239 2.21 11.28 0.08
CA LEU A 239 1.76 11.46 -1.30
C LEU A 239 0.69 10.46 -1.75
N ASP A 240 0.53 9.32 -1.09
CA ASP A 240 -0.55 8.35 -1.39
C ASP A 240 -1.95 8.94 -1.12
N TYR A 241 -2.04 9.94 -0.26
CA TYR A 241 -3.31 10.53 0.20
C TYR A 241 -3.61 11.89 -0.42
N PHE A 242 -2.61 12.53 -1.03
CA PHE A 242 -2.80 13.85 -1.64
C PHE A 242 -3.71 13.80 -2.87
N PRO A 243 -4.73 14.66 -2.96
CA PRO A 243 -5.50 14.81 -4.20
C PRO A 243 -4.59 15.12 -5.39
N GLU A 244 -4.86 14.52 -6.55
CA GLU A 244 -4.01 14.68 -7.73
C GLU A 244 -3.77 16.14 -8.13
N ASN A 245 -4.80 16.98 -7.98
CA ASN A 245 -4.78 18.39 -8.38
C ASN A 245 -4.33 19.34 -7.26
N HIS A 246 -3.97 18.82 -6.08
CA HIS A 246 -3.55 19.69 -4.99
C HIS A 246 -2.14 20.26 -5.26
N PRO A 247 -1.93 21.59 -5.22
CA PRO A 247 -0.65 22.21 -5.58
C PRO A 247 0.51 21.76 -4.68
N GLY A 248 0.24 21.44 -3.42
CA GLY A 248 1.23 20.92 -2.47
C GLY A 248 1.79 19.56 -2.87
N ARG A 249 1.01 18.75 -3.61
CA ARG A 249 1.47 17.46 -4.12
C ARG A 249 2.72 17.61 -5.00
N GLN A 250 2.70 18.54 -5.94
CA GLN A 250 3.84 18.79 -6.82
C GLN A 250 5.04 19.36 -6.04
N GLN A 251 4.81 20.20 -5.03
CA GLN A 251 5.90 20.73 -4.18
C GLN A 251 6.64 19.60 -3.45
N ILE A 252 5.90 18.63 -2.86
CA ILE A 252 6.50 17.48 -2.17
C ILE A 252 7.24 16.58 -3.17
N ILE A 253 6.71 16.36 -4.36
CA ILE A 253 7.38 15.60 -5.43
C ILE A 253 8.70 16.28 -5.83
N ASP A 254 8.74 17.59 -5.94
CA ASP A 254 9.96 18.31 -6.31
C ASP A 254 11.02 18.27 -5.19
N ILE A 255 10.59 18.31 -3.93
CA ILE A 255 11.46 18.06 -2.78
C ILE A 255 12.03 16.63 -2.85
N LEU A 256 11.19 15.63 -3.12
CA LEU A 256 11.60 14.23 -3.23
C LEU A 256 12.61 14.01 -4.37
N LYS A 257 12.46 14.67 -5.51
CA LYS A 257 13.43 14.61 -6.62
C LYS A 257 14.81 15.14 -6.20
N ARG A 258 14.85 16.30 -5.53
CA ARG A 258 16.10 16.86 -5.01
C ARG A 258 16.74 15.97 -3.95
N PHE A 259 15.91 15.41 -3.07
CA PHE A 259 16.31 14.47 -2.03
C PHE A 259 16.93 13.20 -2.62
N ALA A 260 16.23 12.53 -3.56
CA ALA A 260 16.72 11.32 -4.23
C ALA A 260 18.07 11.56 -4.91
N THR A 261 18.23 12.69 -5.59
CA THR A 261 19.49 13.07 -6.22
C THR A 261 20.63 13.19 -5.21
N ALA A 262 20.37 13.77 -4.03
CA ALA A 262 21.40 13.97 -3.01
C ALA A 262 21.80 12.66 -2.32
N VAL A 263 20.83 11.85 -1.89
CA VAL A 263 21.11 10.61 -1.13
C VAL A 263 21.82 9.56 -1.99
N VAL A 264 21.51 9.47 -3.28
CA VAL A 264 22.18 8.51 -4.18
C VAL A 264 23.66 8.84 -4.40
N LYS A 265 24.06 10.13 -4.33
CA LYS A 265 25.48 10.52 -4.44
C LYS A 265 26.36 9.95 -3.31
N VAL A 266 25.77 9.69 -2.15
CA VAL A 266 26.48 9.19 -0.96
C VAL A 266 26.15 7.70 -0.68
N GLN A 267 25.51 7.01 -1.64
CA GLN A 267 25.31 5.57 -1.59
C GLN A 267 26.64 4.85 -1.77
N ASP A 268 27.02 3.95 -0.84
CA ASP A 268 28.28 3.20 -0.96
C ASP A 268 28.34 2.38 -2.24
N ALA A 269 29.36 2.60 -3.05
CA ALA A 269 29.48 1.97 -4.35
C ALA A 269 29.70 0.45 -4.27
N LYS A 270 30.31 -0.04 -3.18
CA LYS A 270 30.66 -1.45 -3.00
C LYS A 270 29.47 -2.28 -2.51
N THR A 271 28.74 -1.76 -1.53
CA THR A 271 27.67 -2.51 -0.85
C THR A 271 26.27 -2.08 -1.29
N GLY A 272 26.13 -0.89 -1.83
CA GLY A 272 24.83 -0.29 -2.12
C GLY A 272 24.13 0.31 -0.90
N MET A 273 24.68 0.16 0.29
CA MET A 273 24.12 0.64 1.54
C MET A 273 24.53 2.08 1.86
N TRP A 274 24.06 2.64 2.97
CA TRP A 274 24.48 3.95 3.48
C TRP A 274 25.14 3.82 4.86
N TYR A 275 26.17 4.63 5.07
CA TYR A 275 26.81 4.80 6.38
C TYR A 275 25.90 5.60 7.32
N ASP A 276 26.05 5.39 8.64
CA ASP A 276 25.23 6.06 9.66
C ASP A 276 25.35 7.60 9.59
N ILE A 277 26.56 8.13 9.38
CA ILE A 277 26.79 9.52 8.96
C ILE A 277 27.18 9.50 7.48
N VAL A 278 26.23 9.86 6.62
CA VAL A 278 26.26 9.51 5.20
C VAL A 278 27.42 10.14 4.40
N ASP A 279 27.89 11.29 4.78
CA ASP A 279 28.95 12.04 4.09
C ASP A 279 30.37 11.77 4.63
N LEU A 280 30.49 10.88 5.64
CA LEU A 280 31.74 10.54 6.29
C LEU A 280 32.09 9.04 6.21
N PRO A 281 32.03 8.41 5.01
CA PRO A 281 32.18 6.96 4.88
C PRO A 281 33.57 6.45 5.32
N ASN A 282 34.59 7.28 5.21
CA ASN A 282 35.97 6.91 5.55
C ASN A 282 36.36 7.24 7.00
N ARG A 283 35.53 7.96 7.76
CA ARG A 283 35.80 8.31 9.15
C ARG A 283 35.45 7.13 10.07
N LYS A 284 36.47 6.52 10.68
CA LYS A 284 36.26 5.46 11.68
C LYS A 284 35.76 6.03 13.01
N PRO A 285 34.85 5.35 13.73
CA PRO A 285 34.33 4.01 13.50
C PRO A 285 32.96 3.98 12.77
N ASN A 286 32.68 4.90 11.82
CA ASN A 286 31.43 4.92 11.05
C ASN A 286 31.13 3.55 10.40
N TYR A 287 29.86 3.17 10.31
CA TYR A 287 29.40 1.84 9.87
C TYR A 287 28.21 1.94 8.92
N LEU A 288 27.95 0.86 8.16
CA LEU A 288 26.79 0.72 7.29
C LEU A 288 25.54 0.43 8.13
N GLU A 289 24.52 1.30 8.01
CA GLU A 289 23.35 1.27 8.89
C GLU A 289 22.13 0.67 8.17
N SER A 290 21.52 -0.32 8.79
CA SER A 290 20.47 -1.13 8.16
C SER A 290 19.12 -0.44 8.02
N SER A 291 18.65 0.26 9.05
CA SER A 291 17.33 0.89 9.01
C SER A 291 17.25 2.01 7.98
N ALA A 292 18.26 2.86 7.93
CA ALA A 292 18.36 3.92 6.95
C ALA A 292 18.46 3.37 5.53
N THR A 293 19.29 2.32 5.34
CA THR A 293 19.41 1.66 4.04
C THR A 293 18.07 1.10 3.57
N ALA A 294 17.31 0.47 4.46
CA ALA A 294 15.97 -0.04 4.14
C ALA A 294 14.99 1.09 3.81
N MET A 295 14.96 2.17 4.61
CA MET A 295 14.10 3.33 4.38
C MET A 295 14.40 4.03 3.06
N LEU A 296 15.67 4.24 2.73
CA LEU A 296 16.09 4.85 1.47
C LEU A 296 15.79 3.92 0.29
N SER A 297 16.00 2.60 0.44
CA SER A 297 15.59 1.61 -0.56
C SER A 297 14.08 1.70 -0.83
N TYR A 298 13.24 1.68 0.21
CA TYR A 298 11.79 1.84 0.10
C TYR A 298 11.40 3.16 -0.60
N THR A 299 11.97 4.27 -0.15
CA THR A 299 11.70 5.60 -0.71
C THR A 299 11.96 5.66 -2.21
N LEU A 300 13.12 5.16 -2.64
CA LEU A 300 13.52 5.16 -4.04
C LEU A 300 12.69 4.19 -4.88
N ALA A 301 12.38 2.99 -4.34
CA ALA A 301 11.56 2.00 -5.02
C ALA A 301 10.12 2.50 -5.23
N LYS A 302 9.46 2.92 -4.16
CA LYS A 302 8.08 3.44 -4.19
C LYS A 302 7.98 4.73 -5.00
N GLY A 303 8.92 5.65 -4.82
CA GLY A 303 8.95 6.91 -5.57
C GLY A 303 9.09 6.68 -7.09
N ALA A 304 9.92 5.71 -7.51
CA ALA A 304 10.06 5.32 -8.90
C ALA A 304 8.79 4.61 -9.41
N ARG A 305 8.24 3.67 -8.66
CA ARG A 305 7.02 2.95 -9.03
C ARG A 305 5.82 3.88 -9.22
N LYS A 306 5.65 4.84 -8.34
CA LYS A 306 4.57 5.85 -8.41
C LYS A 306 4.85 6.98 -9.42
N GLY A 307 6.02 6.97 -10.07
CA GLY A 307 6.39 8.00 -11.05
C GLY A 307 6.72 9.37 -10.46
N TYR A 308 6.97 9.45 -9.15
CA TYR A 308 7.36 10.71 -8.49
C TYR A 308 8.81 11.09 -8.81
N ILE A 309 9.68 10.11 -8.98
CA ILE A 309 11.08 10.25 -9.40
C ILE A 309 11.37 9.37 -10.61
N ALA A 310 12.52 9.59 -11.24
CA ALA A 310 12.92 8.84 -12.41
C ALA A 310 13.03 7.33 -12.13
N GLN A 311 12.60 6.51 -13.10
CA GLN A 311 12.60 5.04 -13.00
C GLN A 311 14.00 4.47 -12.73
N SER A 312 15.06 5.15 -13.15
CA SER A 312 16.45 4.74 -12.89
C SER A 312 16.80 4.58 -11.41
N TYR A 313 16.13 5.31 -10.51
CA TYR A 313 16.33 5.18 -9.07
C TYR A 313 15.90 3.81 -8.50
N ALA A 314 15.07 3.06 -9.22
CA ALA A 314 14.73 1.69 -8.86
C ALA A 314 15.96 0.77 -8.81
N THR A 315 16.97 1.02 -9.66
CA THR A 315 18.26 0.29 -9.63
C THR A 315 19.02 0.57 -8.34
N ASN A 316 19.03 1.82 -7.87
CA ASN A 316 19.67 2.18 -6.59
C ASN A 316 18.95 1.53 -5.41
N ALA A 317 17.61 1.53 -5.42
CA ALA A 317 16.78 0.87 -4.42
C ALA A 317 17.08 -0.64 -4.33
N LYS A 318 17.09 -1.32 -5.48
CA LYS A 318 17.40 -2.75 -5.53
C LYS A 318 18.81 -3.06 -5.04
N ARG A 319 19.80 -2.26 -5.46
CA ARG A 319 21.18 -2.44 -5.01
C ARG A 319 21.33 -2.28 -3.50
N ALA A 320 20.60 -1.33 -2.90
CA ALA A 320 20.56 -1.16 -1.45
C ALA A 320 19.95 -2.37 -0.74
N PHE A 321 18.84 -2.86 -1.25
CA PHE A 321 18.18 -4.05 -0.70
C PHE A 321 19.04 -5.30 -0.82
N ASP A 322 19.68 -5.52 -1.99
CA ASP A 322 20.62 -6.64 -2.20
C ASP A 322 21.81 -6.55 -1.22
N GLY A 323 22.28 -5.34 -0.92
CA GLY A 323 23.29 -5.10 0.10
C GLY A 323 22.83 -5.50 1.51
N LEU A 324 21.61 -5.12 1.90
CA LEU A 324 21.02 -5.56 3.17
C LEU A 324 20.94 -7.08 3.25
N VAL A 325 20.39 -7.73 2.22
CA VAL A 325 20.27 -9.19 2.18
C VAL A 325 21.63 -9.85 2.30
N LYS A 326 22.64 -9.35 1.61
CA LYS A 326 23.98 -9.95 1.59
C LYS A 326 24.77 -9.75 2.87
N TYR A 327 24.67 -8.59 3.51
CA TYR A 327 25.57 -8.20 4.59
C TYR A 327 24.92 -8.11 5.97
N GLN A 328 23.59 -8.03 6.03
CA GLN A 328 22.87 -7.78 7.28
C GLN A 328 21.79 -8.84 7.61
N ILE A 329 21.49 -9.74 6.68
CA ILE A 329 20.57 -10.85 6.97
C ILE A 329 21.35 -12.05 7.46
N THR A 330 20.92 -12.59 8.60
CA THR A 330 21.47 -13.82 9.20
C THR A 330 20.34 -14.82 9.48
N LYS A 331 20.71 -16.08 9.71
CA LYS A 331 19.81 -17.12 10.17
C LYS A 331 20.11 -17.47 11.60
N GLY A 332 19.10 -17.41 12.48
CA GLY A 332 19.19 -17.88 13.84
C GLY A 332 19.23 -19.42 13.92
N THR A 333 19.69 -19.95 15.06
CA THR A 333 19.66 -21.39 15.35
C THR A 333 18.24 -21.93 15.50
N ASP A 334 17.28 -21.05 15.76
CA ASP A 334 15.83 -21.29 15.79
C ASP A 334 15.18 -21.32 14.39
N GLY A 335 15.96 -21.07 13.32
CA GLY A 335 15.52 -21.04 11.93
C GLY A 335 14.91 -19.71 11.48
N PHE A 336 14.72 -18.75 12.37
CA PHE A 336 14.23 -17.41 12.02
C PHE A 336 15.28 -16.59 11.27
N THR A 337 14.79 -15.64 10.47
CA THR A 337 15.65 -14.70 9.74
C THR A 337 15.82 -13.43 10.56
N ASN A 338 17.05 -13.02 10.79
CA ASN A 338 17.40 -11.86 11.62
C ASN A 338 17.96 -10.73 10.76
N LEU A 339 17.74 -9.49 11.20
CA LEU A 339 18.34 -8.28 10.62
C LEU A 339 19.37 -7.73 11.60
N GLU A 340 20.62 -7.64 11.17
CA GLU A 340 21.73 -7.03 11.89
C GLU A 340 21.86 -5.53 11.59
N GLY A 341 22.74 -4.84 12.28
CA GLY A 341 23.24 -3.53 11.89
C GLY A 341 22.28 -2.36 12.05
N THR A 342 21.28 -2.45 12.95
CA THR A 342 20.36 -1.34 13.23
C THR A 342 20.77 -0.59 14.49
N VAL A 343 21.05 0.73 14.37
CA VAL A 343 21.25 1.57 15.56
C VAL A 343 19.97 1.72 16.37
N THR A 344 20.03 1.63 17.69
CA THR A 344 18.84 1.66 18.54
C THR A 344 18.11 2.99 18.50
N VAL A 345 18.79 4.07 18.81
CA VAL A 345 18.23 5.42 18.82
C VAL A 345 19.34 6.45 18.71
N SER A 346 19.11 7.51 17.94
CA SER A 346 19.88 8.75 18.01
C SER A 346 18.92 9.93 18.09
N GLY A 347 19.38 11.02 18.68
CA GLY A 347 18.56 12.21 18.84
C GLY A 347 19.42 13.42 19.19
N LEU A 348 18.78 14.53 19.52
CA LEU A 348 19.45 15.80 19.81
C LEU A 348 18.94 16.35 21.14
N GLY A 349 19.85 16.94 21.95
CA GLY A 349 19.50 17.47 23.27
C GLY A 349 19.04 16.40 24.27
N GLY A 350 18.23 16.79 25.24
CA GLY A 350 17.69 15.89 26.25
C GLY A 350 18.63 15.61 27.44
N LYS A 351 18.30 14.58 28.21
CA LYS A 351 19.13 14.14 29.37
C LYS A 351 19.32 12.63 29.32
N PRO A 352 20.57 12.08 29.26
CA PRO A 352 21.82 12.84 29.08
C PRO A 352 21.82 13.65 27.79
N TYR A 353 22.62 14.72 27.75
CA TYR A 353 22.65 15.64 26.60
C TYR A 353 23.30 14.97 25.38
N ARG A 354 22.62 15.04 24.25
CA ARG A 354 23.01 14.49 22.95
C ARG A 354 23.43 15.67 22.07
N ASP A 355 24.73 15.83 21.91
CA ASP A 355 25.33 17.01 21.24
C ASP A 355 25.30 16.94 19.71
N GLY A 356 24.84 15.80 19.14
CA GLY A 356 24.82 15.59 17.70
C GLY A 356 26.19 15.49 17.04
N SER A 357 27.26 15.33 17.84
CA SER A 357 28.62 15.14 17.32
C SER A 357 28.79 13.78 16.66
N PHE A 358 29.81 13.62 15.82
CA PHE A 358 30.16 12.31 15.25
C PHE A 358 30.39 11.26 16.35
N ASP A 359 31.12 11.63 17.39
CA ASP A 359 31.45 10.73 18.50
C ASP A 359 30.20 10.33 19.31
N TYR A 360 29.19 11.20 19.39
CA TYR A 360 27.89 10.87 19.95
C TYR A 360 27.20 9.78 19.12
N TYR A 361 27.04 9.95 17.82
CA TYR A 361 26.40 8.97 16.95
C TYR A 361 27.12 7.62 16.98
N MET A 362 28.44 7.61 17.02
CA MET A 362 29.23 6.38 17.03
C MET A 362 29.19 5.61 18.39
N ARG A 363 28.68 6.21 19.45
CA ARG A 363 28.49 5.55 20.76
C ARG A 363 27.14 4.89 20.92
N GLU A 364 26.20 5.19 20.06
CA GLU A 364 24.87 4.60 20.12
C GLU A 364 24.93 3.10 19.80
N LYS A 365 24.12 2.31 20.52
CA LYS A 365 24.15 0.85 20.38
C LYS A 365 23.56 0.40 19.07
N VAL A 366 24.20 -0.56 18.43
CA VAL A 366 23.69 -1.30 17.28
C VAL A 366 23.11 -2.64 17.77
N LYS A 367 21.93 -3.01 17.29
CA LYS A 367 21.20 -4.21 17.71
C LYS A 367 20.76 -5.06 16.53
N GLN A 368 20.67 -6.35 16.76
CA GLN A 368 19.91 -7.28 15.94
C GLN A 368 18.41 -7.10 16.19
N ASN A 369 17.60 -7.21 15.14
CA ASN A 369 16.14 -7.19 15.18
C ASN A 369 15.53 -5.97 15.90
N ASP A 370 16.18 -4.80 15.80
CA ASP A 370 15.56 -3.58 16.27
C ASP A 370 14.28 -3.27 15.43
N PRO A 371 13.13 -2.97 16.07
CA PRO A 371 11.84 -2.84 15.37
C PRO A 371 11.85 -1.78 14.26
N LYS A 372 12.64 -0.72 14.39
CA LYS A 372 12.78 0.33 13.37
C LYS A 372 13.43 -0.19 12.09
N GLY A 373 14.48 -1.02 12.25
CA GLY A 373 15.15 -1.68 11.13
C GLY A 373 14.27 -2.75 10.49
N MET A 374 13.66 -3.60 11.31
CA MET A 374 12.79 -4.68 10.82
C MET A 374 11.59 -4.14 10.03
N GLY A 375 10.88 -3.15 10.58
CA GLY A 375 9.74 -2.55 9.90
C GLY A 375 10.13 -1.89 8.58
N ALA A 376 11.22 -1.11 8.57
CA ALA A 376 11.73 -0.50 7.35
C ALA A 376 12.18 -1.54 6.32
N PHE A 377 12.81 -2.64 6.76
CA PHE A 377 13.20 -3.73 5.87
C PHE A 377 11.98 -4.41 5.23
N ILE A 378 10.92 -4.69 6.01
CA ILE A 378 9.69 -5.30 5.50
C ILE A 378 9.03 -4.38 4.47
N LEU A 379 8.97 -3.06 4.72
CA LEU A 379 8.47 -2.07 3.75
C LEU A 379 9.29 -2.11 2.45
N ALA A 380 10.63 -2.08 2.55
CA ALA A 380 11.50 -2.15 1.38
C ALA A 380 11.35 -3.48 0.63
N ALA A 381 11.28 -4.59 1.36
CA ALA A 381 11.10 -5.91 0.77
C ALA A 381 9.80 -6.01 -0.04
N ASN A 382 8.68 -5.51 0.50
CA ASN A 382 7.40 -5.47 -0.21
C ASN A 382 7.52 -4.75 -1.57
N GLU A 383 8.18 -3.60 -1.62
CA GLU A 383 8.36 -2.84 -2.87
C GLU A 383 9.32 -3.56 -3.84
N ILE A 384 10.43 -4.09 -3.35
CA ILE A 384 11.43 -4.77 -4.19
C ILE A 384 10.88 -6.09 -4.74
N GLU A 385 10.10 -6.83 -3.98
CA GLU A 385 9.47 -8.09 -4.39
C GLU A 385 8.40 -7.88 -5.47
N MET A 386 7.83 -6.67 -5.56
CA MET A 386 6.93 -6.28 -6.64
C MET A 386 7.67 -5.91 -7.94
N MET A 387 8.92 -5.40 -7.86
CA MET A 387 9.64 -4.83 -9.00
C MET A 387 9.77 -5.76 -10.24
N PRO A 388 10.02 -7.07 -10.12
CA PRO A 388 10.14 -7.95 -11.28
C PRO A 388 8.84 -8.08 -12.10
N LYS A 389 7.71 -7.74 -11.49
CA LYS A 389 6.38 -7.81 -12.12
C LYS A 389 6.00 -6.49 -12.81
N LEU A 390 6.78 -5.43 -12.63
CA LEU A 390 6.44 -4.09 -13.07
C LEU A 390 6.90 -3.81 -14.50
N SER A 391 5.96 -3.70 -15.42
CA SER A 391 6.12 -2.90 -16.65
C SER A 391 5.51 -1.51 -16.38
N VAL A 392 6.24 -0.69 -15.64
CA VAL A 392 5.73 0.55 -15.05
C VAL A 392 5.09 1.47 -16.08
N GLY A 393 3.85 1.88 -15.79
CA GLY A 393 3.14 2.96 -16.48
C GLY A 393 2.60 2.64 -17.88
N LYS A 394 2.76 1.39 -18.37
CA LYS A 394 2.26 1.01 -19.70
C LYS A 394 0.77 0.70 -19.72
N ASN A 395 0.24 0.12 -18.64
CA ASN A 395 -1.17 -0.25 -18.55
C ASN A 395 -1.91 0.65 -17.57
N LYS A 396 -2.93 1.35 -18.07
CA LYS A 396 -3.85 2.14 -17.24
C LYS A 396 -5.13 1.38 -17.05
N THR A 397 -5.42 1.02 -15.81
CA THR A 397 -6.69 0.39 -15.42
C THR A 397 -7.63 1.47 -14.91
N VAL A 398 -8.72 1.64 -15.62
CA VAL A 398 -9.74 2.66 -15.37
C VAL A 398 -10.98 1.99 -14.79
N LEU A 399 -11.37 2.39 -13.60
CA LEU A 399 -12.63 2.01 -12.97
C LEU A 399 -13.68 3.05 -13.27
N ASP A 400 -14.84 2.61 -13.72
CA ASP A 400 -15.99 3.47 -13.93
C ASP A 400 -16.57 3.96 -12.60
N ASN A 401 -16.81 5.24 -12.50
CA ASN A 401 -17.58 5.87 -11.44
C ASN A 401 -18.51 6.94 -12.05
N TYR A 402 -19.03 6.61 -13.24
CA TYR A 402 -20.05 7.39 -13.92
C TYR A 402 -21.37 6.61 -14.01
N PHE A 403 -21.32 5.33 -14.36
CA PHE A 403 -22.50 4.45 -14.36
C PHE A 403 -22.76 3.85 -12.97
N ASN A 404 -21.72 3.58 -12.19
CA ASN A 404 -21.79 3.38 -10.74
C ASN A 404 -21.38 4.70 -10.09
N ASN A 405 -22.34 5.46 -9.63
CA ASN A 405 -22.13 6.83 -9.12
C ASN A 405 -22.81 7.04 -7.76
N GLU A 406 -22.65 6.05 -6.90
CA GLU A 406 -23.18 6.11 -5.55
C GLU A 406 -22.33 6.98 -4.63
N TRP A 407 -22.99 7.61 -3.66
CA TRP A 407 -22.36 8.50 -2.68
C TRP A 407 -22.88 8.23 -1.29
N GLN A 408 -22.00 8.26 -0.31
CA GLN A 408 -22.34 8.17 1.11
C GLN A 408 -21.68 9.26 1.93
N LYS A 409 -22.18 9.44 3.17
CA LYS A 409 -21.51 10.29 4.16
C LYS A 409 -20.27 9.57 4.70
N GLY A 410 -19.11 10.19 4.52
CA GLY A 410 -17.88 9.76 5.12
C GLY A 410 -17.81 10.00 6.64
N PRO A 411 -16.74 9.55 7.30
CA PRO A 411 -16.58 9.66 8.76
C PRO A 411 -16.59 11.09 9.29
N GLY A 412 -16.17 12.07 8.49
CA GLY A 412 -16.21 13.50 8.82
C GLY A 412 -17.49 14.21 8.37
N GLY A 413 -18.46 13.46 7.82
CA GLY A 413 -19.72 14.02 7.31
C GLY A 413 -19.67 14.52 5.86
N GLN A 414 -18.51 14.48 5.22
CA GLN A 414 -18.33 14.80 3.81
C GLN A 414 -19.02 13.77 2.91
N GLN A 415 -19.42 14.17 1.71
CA GLN A 415 -19.86 13.23 0.68
C GLN A 415 -18.64 12.57 0.03
N GLN A 416 -18.67 11.25 -0.11
CA GLN A 416 -17.61 10.48 -0.76
C GLN A 416 -18.22 9.41 -1.67
N PRO A 417 -17.53 9.04 -2.77
CA PRO A 417 -17.91 7.89 -3.59
C PRO A 417 -17.97 6.62 -2.75
N PHE A 418 -18.89 5.76 -3.11
CA PHE A 418 -19.19 4.54 -2.36
C PHE A 418 -19.43 3.39 -3.35
N HIS A 419 -19.35 2.16 -2.85
CA HIS A 419 -19.33 0.90 -3.57
C HIS A 419 -18.26 0.77 -4.66
N TYR A 420 -17.47 -0.29 -4.57
CA TYR A 420 -16.51 -0.76 -5.57
C TYR A 420 -15.46 0.28 -6.00
N VAL A 421 -15.11 1.26 -5.16
CA VAL A 421 -14.08 2.26 -5.47
C VAL A 421 -12.69 1.84 -4.95
N TRP A 422 -11.62 2.31 -5.61
CA TRP A 422 -10.24 1.94 -5.28
C TRP A 422 -9.80 2.34 -3.87
N GLU A 423 -10.33 3.43 -3.34
CA GLU A 423 -9.98 3.99 -2.04
C GLU A 423 -10.72 3.33 -0.87
N GLU A 424 -11.78 2.59 -1.15
CA GLU A 424 -12.64 1.96 -0.16
C GLU A 424 -12.00 0.69 0.41
N ARG A 425 -11.76 0.67 1.73
CA ARG A 425 -11.09 -0.43 2.43
C ARG A 425 -12.03 -1.34 3.20
N ASP A 426 -13.28 -0.95 3.35
CA ASP A 426 -14.30 -1.81 3.96
C ASP A 426 -14.72 -2.94 3.02
N ASN A 427 -15.76 -3.69 3.41
CA ASN A 427 -16.13 -4.91 2.73
C ASN A 427 -16.40 -4.74 1.23
N ASN A 428 -17.13 -3.68 0.86
CA ASN A 428 -17.63 -3.51 -0.51
C ASN A 428 -16.61 -2.84 -1.46
N GLY A 429 -15.44 -2.49 -0.96
CA GLY A 429 -14.46 -1.74 -1.73
C GLY A 429 -13.59 -2.60 -2.64
N TYR A 430 -12.89 -1.93 -3.55
CA TYR A 430 -11.94 -2.55 -4.49
C TYR A 430 -10.47 -2.24 -4.16
N TYR A 431 -10.17 -1.93 -2.89
CA TYR A 431 -8.80 -1.62 -2.48
C TYR A 431 -7.83 -2.76 -2.76
N PHE A 432 -8.19 -4.01 -2.43
CA PHE A 432 -7.36 -5.19 -2.71
C PHE A 432 -7.24 -5.47 -4.20
N LEU A 433 -8.33 -5.31 -4.95
CA LEU A 433 -8.29 -5.44 -6.42
C LEU A 433 -7.36 -4.39 -7.03
N GLY A 434 -7.44 -3.14 -6.59
CA GLY A 434 -6.53 -2.08 -7.00
C GLY A 434 -5.08 -2.44 -6.74
N HIS A 435 -4.78 -2.94 -5.54
CA HIS A 435 -3.43 -3.37 -5.18
C HIS A 435 -2.91 -4.52 -6.07
N LEU A 436 -3.76 -5.49 -6.43
CA LEU A 436 -3.41 -6.54 -7.39
C LEU A 436 -3.04 -5.99 -8.76
N PHE A 437 -3.75 -4.99 -9.25
CA PHE A 437 -3.38 -4.29 -10.50
C PHE A 437 -2.04 -3.57 -10.37
N GLU A 438 -1.82 -2.81 -9.29
CA GLU A 438 -0.54 -2.12 -9.03
C GLU A 438 0.63 -3.08 -8.92
N GLN A 439 0.48 -4.21 -8.23
CA GLN A 439 1.50 -5.28 -8.14
C GLN A 439 1.91 -5.86 -9.50
N ASN A 440 1.03 -5.76 -10.49
CA ASN A 440 1.28 -6.21 -11.85
C ASN A 440 1.61 -5.04 -12.80
N GLY A 441 1.96 -3.87 -12.26
CA GLY A 441 2.50 -2.73 -13.01
C GLY A 441 1.47 -1.82 -13.64
N ALA A 442 0.19 -1.94 -13.28
CA ALA A 442 -0.85 -1.03 -13.76
C ALA A 442 -0.86 0.28 -12.95
N VAL A 443 -1.33 1.34 -13.59
CA VAL A 443 -1.68 2.61 -12.95
C VAL A 443 -3.20 2.68 -12.84
N LEU A 444 -3.71 2.89 -11.63
CA LEU A 444 -5.14 3.01 -11.37
C LEU A 444 -5.64 4.41 -11.72
N GLN A 445 -6.83 4.46 -12.30
CA GLN A 445 -7.55 5.70 -12.58
C GLN A 445 -9.06 5.48 -12.35
N THR A 446 -9.79 6.55 -12.05
CA THR A 446 -11.24 6.55 -11.91
C THR A 446 -11.85 7.46 -12.97
N LEU A 447 -12.84 6.97 -13.73
CA LEU A 447 -13.58 7.74 -14.71
C LEU A 447 -14.90 8.24 -14.11
N LYS A 448 -14.97 9.54 -13.80
CA LYS A 448 -16.14 10.21 -13.21
C LYS A 448 -17.02 10.92 -14.24
N THR A 449 -16.73 10.78 -15.53
CA THR A 449 -17.44 11.44 -16.62
C THR A 449 -17.86 10.42 -17.66
N ALA A 450 -18.84 10.75 -18.47
CA ALA A 450 -19.30 9.89 -19.56
C ALA A 450 -18.13 9.35 -20.41
N PRO A 451 -18.15 8.05 -20.77
CA PRO A 451 -17.13 7.47 -21.61
C PRO A 451 -17.12 8.12 -22.99
N ALA A 452 -15.93 8.57 -23.39
CA ALA A 452 -15.70 9.23 -24.67
C ALA A 452 -14.37 8.73 -25.28
N LYS A 453 -14.20 8.89 -26.58
CA LYS A 453 -12.95 8.52 -27.26
C LYS A 453 -11.72 9.18 -26.63
N SER A 454 -11.84 10.42 -26.17
CA SER A 454 -10.73 11.19 -25.56
C SER A 454 -10.27 10.63 -24.23
N ASN A 455 -11.17 10.15 -23.35
CA ASN A 455 -10.81 9.61 -22.05
C ASN A 455 -10.47 8.12 -22.12
N LEU A 456 -11.17 7.31 -22.93
CA LEU A 456 -10.87 5.89 -23.11
C LEU A 456 -9.59 5.63 -23.93
N SER A 457 -9.14 6.56 -24.78
CA SER A 457 -7.92 6.39 -25.58
C SER A 457 -6.66 6.14 -24.75
N LYS A 458 -6.66 6.56 -23.49
CA LYS A 458 -5.56 6.39 -22.53
C LYS A 458 -5.70 5.13 -21.67
N ALA A 459 -6.87 4.48 -21.67
CA ALA A 459 -7.13 3.27 -20.90
C ALA A 459 -6.60 2.02 -21.63
N SER A 460 -6.07 1.07 -20.88
CA SER A 460 -5.73 -0.27 -21.36
C SER A 460 -6.79 -1.28 -20.93
N VAL A 461 -7.27 -1.15 -19.70
CA VAL A 461 -8.39 -1.90 -19.12
C VAL A 461 -9.44 -0.89 -18.65
N TYR A 462 -10.71 -1.13 -18.95
CA TYR A 462 -11.84 -0.35 -18.46
C TYR A 462 -12.84 -1.29 -17.77
N ILE A 463 -13.16 -0.98 -16.51
CA ILE A 463 -14.01 -1.80 -15.65
C ILE A 463 -15.29 -1.02 -15.39
N ILE A 464 -16.43 -1.58 -15.79
CA ILE A 464 -17.77 -1.13 -15.41
C ILE A 464 -18.32 -2.19 -14.47
N VAL A 465 -18.70 -1.77 -13.28
CA VAL A 465 -19.23 -2.64 -12.23
C VAL A 465 -20.53 -2.05 -11.71
N ASP A 466 -21.54 -2.90 -11.56
CA ASP A 466 -22.78 -2.61 -10.85
C ASP A 466 -23.39 -1.25 -11.23
N ALA A 467 -23.83 -1.12 -12.48
CA ALA A 467 -24.42 0.13 -12.96
C ALA A 467 -25.71 0.43 -12.17
N ASP A 468 -25.81 1.66 -11.65
CA ASP A 468 -26.82 2.10 -10.69
C ASP A 468 -28.25 1.92 -11.16
N THR A 469 -29.11 1.56 -10.23
CA THR A 469 -30.56 1.64 -10.36
C THR A 469 -31.11 2.92 -9.70
N GLU A 470 -32.39 3.24 -9.94
CA GLU A 470 -33.07 4.38 -9.26
C GLU A 470 -33.18 4.20 -7.73
N LYS A 471 -32.92 2.98 -7.21
CA LYS A 471 -32.88 2.73 -5.77
C LYS A 471 -31.61 3.21 -5.11
N GLU A 472 -30.50 3.21 -5.85
CA GLU A 472 -29.15 3.54 -5.38
C GLU A 472 -28.82 5.00 -5.64
N THR A 473 -29.18 5.48 -6.81
CA THR A 473 -28.92 6.86 -7.25
C THR A 473 -30.21 7.48 -7.81
N ALA A 474 -30.63 8.64 -7.31
CA ALA A 474 -31.88 9.29 -7.73
C ALA A 474 -31.97 9.59 -9.24
N HIS A 475 -30.83 9.78 -9.90
CA HIS A 475 -30.73 10.02 -11.33
C HIS A 475 -29.56 9.23 -11.92
N PRO A 476 -29.71 7.91 -12.16
CA PRO A 476 -28.65 7.06 -12.69
C PRO A 476 -28.21 7.49 -14.07
N ASN A 477 -26.93 7.33 -14.35
CA ASN A 477 -26.39 7.49 -15.68
C ASN A 477 -26.50 6.16 -16.43
N TYR A 478 -27.41 6.07 -17.40
CA TYR A 478 -27.61 4.83 -18.16
C TYR A 478 -26.67 4.71 -19.36
N ILE A 479 -26.30 3.48 -19.68
CA ILE A 479 -25.56 3.15 -20.91
C ILE A 479 -26.50 3.34 -22.10
N THR A 480 -26.28 4.40 -22.89
CA THR A 480 -27.00 4.65 -24.13
C THR A 480 -26.37 3.88 -25.29
N GLU A 481 -27.08 3.75 -26.42
CA GLU A 481 -26.54 3.16 -27.66
C GLU A 481 -25.27 3.88 -28.15
N ALA A 482 -25.18 5.19 -27.95
CA ALA A 482 -24.00 5.99 -28.29
C ALA A 482 -22.80 5.62 -27.41
N TYR A 483 -22.99 5.46 -26.09
CA TYR A 483 -21.93 5.05 -25.19
C TYR A 483 -21.51 3.60 -25.47
N ALA A 484 -22.47 2.69 -25.69
CA ALA A 484 -22.20 1.31 -26.04
C ALA A 484 -21.36 1.21 -27.33
N THR A 485 -21.67 2.01 -28.34
CA THR A 485 -20.90 2.08 -29.60
C THR A 485 -19.48 2.63 -29.34
N THR A 486 -19.35 3.73 -28.61
CA THR A 486 -18.05 4.33 -28.27
C THR A 486 -17.13 3.33 -27.54
N ILE A 487 -17.67 2.60 -26.57
CA ILE A 487 -16.94 1.59 -25.81
C ILE A 487 -16.58 0.40 -26.71
N ALA A 488 -17.50 -0.09 -27.53
CA ALA A 488 -17.25 -1.20 -28.46
C ALA A 488 -16.16 -0.86 -29.49
N ASP A 489 -16.15 0.35 -30.02
CA ASP A 489 -15.10 0.83 -30.93
C ASP A 489 -13.73 0.91 -30.23
N TRP A 490 -13.71 1.34 -28.96
CA TRP A 490 -12.48 1.33 -28.18
C TRP A 490 -11.98 -0.10 -27.92
N VAL A 491 -12.87 -1.06 -27.62
CA VAL A 491 -12.51 -2.49 -27.51
C VAL A 491 -11.98 -2.99 -28.85
N LYS A 492 -12.68 -2.71 -29.96
CA LYS A 492 -12.25 -3.10 -31.32
C LYS A 492 -10.84 -2.63 -31.64
N ALA A 493 -10.45 -1.46 -31.14
CA ALA A 493 -9.10 -0.90 -31.30
C ALA A 493 -8.03 -1.54 -30.40
N GLY A 494 -8.38 -2.45 -29.47
CA GLY A 494 -7.45 -3.20 -28.61
C GLY A 494 -7.64 -2.98 -27.11
N GLY A 495 -8.70 -2.30 -26.67
CA GLY A 495 -9.04 -2.16 -25.26
C GLY A 495 -9.50 -3.46 -24.63
N VAL A 496 -9.32 -3.60 -23.32
CA VAL A 496 -9.87 -4.71 -22.52
C VAL A 496 -11.01 -4.18 -21.68
N LEU A 497 -12.23 -4.62 -21.96
CA LEU A 497 -13.44 -4.25 -21.22
C LEU A 497 -13.77 -5.35 -20.19
N VAL A 498 -14.11 -4.91 -19.00
CA VAL A 498 -14.72 -5.74 -17.95
C VAL A 498 -16.11 -5.21 -17.67
N LEU A 499 -17.11 -6.08 -17.74
CA LEU A 499 -18.48 -5.81 -17.32
C LEU A 499 -18.83 -6.73 -16.16
N MET A 500 -19.15 -6.18 -15.03
CA MET A 500 -19.67 -6.89 -13.87
C MET A 500 -21.07 -6.36 -13.56
N GLY A 501 -22.06 -7.25 -13.68
CA GLY A 501 -23.45 -6.95 -13.30
C GLY A 501 -23.73 -7.34 -11.87
N ASN A 502 -25.00 -7.49 -11.55
CA ASN A 502 -25.49 -8.00 -10.29
C ASN A 502 -26.82 -8.73 -10.53
N ASN A 503 -27.41 -9.31 -9.48
CA ASN A 503 -28.70 -9.98 -9.57
C ASN A 503 -29.86 -8.98 -9.71
N SER A 504 -31.09 -9.50 -9.82
CA SER A 504 -32.30 -8.71 -10.02
C SER A 504 -32.49 -7.64 -8.95
N GLY A 505 -32.67 -6.40 -9.40
CA GLY A 505 -32.95 -5.25 -8.53
C GLY A 505 -31.76 -4.63 -7.81
N ASN A 506 -30.55 -5.20 -8.00
CA ASN A 506 -29.30 -4.64 -7.46
C ASN A 506 -28.40 -4.03 -8.55
N ALA A 507 -28.67 -4.29 -9.84
CA ALA A 507 -28.01 -3.60 -10.95
C ALA A 507 -28.98 -3.31 -12.09
N GLU A 508 -28.66 -2.32 -12.88
CA GLU A 508 -29.45 -1.95 -14.04
C GLU A 508 -29.16 -2.92 -15.22
N GLN A 509 -30.16 -3.73 -15.60
CA GLN A 509 -29.99 -4.80 -16.59
C GLN A 509 -30.30 -4.35 -18.02
N LYS A 510 -31.28 -3.48 -18.23
CA LYS A 510 -31.79 -3.11 -19.56
C LYS A 510 -30.72 -2.39 -20.39
N TYR A 511 -30.06 -1.42 -19.80
CA TYR A 511 -29.12 -0.56 -20.51
C TYR A 511 -27.71 -1.16 -20.56
N ILE A 512 -27.25 -1.89 -19.52
CA ILE A 512 -25.98 -2.62 -19.59
C ILE A 512 -26.00 -3.68 -20.70
N ASN A 513 -27.17 -4.27 -21.00
CA ASN A 513 -27.35 -5.22 -22.09
C ASN A 513 -27.23 -4.61 -23.48
N LEU A 514 -27.39 -3.29 -23.66
CA LEU A 514 -27.07 -2.62 -24.93
C LEU A 514 -25.58 -2.76 -25.27
N LEU A 515 -24.73 -2.72 -24.24
CA LEU A 515 -23.28 -2.88 -24.41
C LEU A 515 -22.87 -4.36 -24.49
N ALA A 516 -23.34 -5.19 -23.56
CA ALA A 516 -23.02 -6.63 -23.51
C ALA A 516 -23.46 -7.37 -24.78
N GLY A 517 -24.62 -6.99 -25.33
CA GLY A 517 -25.18 -7.55 -26.56
C GLY A 517 -24.30 -7.35 -27.80
N LYS A 518 -23.49 -6.27 -27.86
CA LYS A 518 -22.52 -6.05 -28.95
C LYS A 518 -21.43 -7.13 -29.01
N PHE A 519 -21.29 -7.90 -27.95
CA PHE A 519 -20.27 -8.96 -27.80
C PHE A 519 -20.87 -10.37 -27.75
N GLY A 520 -22.19 -10.52 -27.94
CA GLY A 520 -22.88 -11.82 -27.88
C GLY A 520 -23.18 -12.30 -26.47
N ILE A 521 -23.28 -11.39 -25.49
CA ILE A 521 -23.54 -11.70 -24.07
C ILE A 521 -24.77 -10.90 -23.61
N LYS A 522 -25.58 -11.53 -22.75
CA LYS A 522 -26.72 -10.88 -22.12
C LYS A 522 -26.77 -11.27 -20.64
N PHE A 523 -26.96 -10.32 -19.76
CA PHE A 523 -27.33 -10.51 -18.37
C PHE A 523 -28.82 -10.86 -18.29
N ASN A 524 -29.18 -11.93 -17.59
CA ASN A 524 -30.58 -12.37 -17.50
C ASN A 524 -31.35 -11.64 -16.38
N GLY A 525 -30.66 -11.05 -15.41
CA GLY A 525 -31.27 -10.35 -14.29
C GLY A 525 -32.02 -11.30 -13.34
N ASP A 526 -31.62 -12.56 -13.29
CA ASP A 526 -32.15 -13.59 -12.38
C ASP A 526 -31.32 -13.65 -11.09
N ASP A 527 -31.83 -14.40 -10.11
CA ASP A 527 -31.23 -14.51 -8.79
C ASP A 527 -30.61 -15.90 -8.61
N GLN A 528 -29.36 -16.06 -9.03
CA GLN A 528 -28.62 -17.31 -8.87
C GLN A 528 -27.67 -17.26 -7.68
N LEU A 529 -27.24 -18.42 -7.15
CA LEU A 529 -26.31 -18.55 -6.04
C LEU A 529 -26.70 -17.73 -4.79
N MET A 530 -27.99 -17.77 -4.43
CA MET A 530 -28.50 -17.10 -3.24
C MET A 530 -27.96 -17.79 -1.99
N VAL A 531 -27.11 -17.09 -1.23
CA VAL A 531 -26.43 -17.63 -0.05
C VAL A 531 -27.13 -17.19 1.23
N LYS A 532 -27.43 -18.15 2.11
CA LYS A 532 -28.07 -17.89 3.41
C LYS A 532 -27.01 -17.90 4.52
N GLY A 533 -26.82 -16.74 5.16
CA GLY A 533 -25.87 -16.58 6.26
C GLY A 533 -24.44 -16.95 5.86
N SER A 534 -23.80 -17.84 6.60
CA SER A 534 -22.43 -18.31 6.35
C SER A 534 -22.35 -19.64 5.59
N ASN A 535 -23.42 -20.03 4.88
CA ASN A 535 -23.40 -21.25 4.07
C ASN A 535 -22.68 -21.03 2.73
N TYR A 536 -21.35 -20.83 2.81
CA TYR A 536 -20.51 -20.51 1.66
C TYR A 536 -20.57 -21.56 0.54
N GLU A 537 -20.94 -22.81 0.84
CA GLU A 537 -21.05 -23.86 -0.16
C GLU A 537 -22.15 -23.57 -1.21
N GLN A 538 -23.18 -22.79 -0.86
CA GLN A 538 -24.21 -22.35 -1.80
C GLN A 538 -23.65 -21.45 -2.90
N GLY A 539 -22.57 -20.70 -2.61
CA GLY A 539 -21.86 -19.85 -3.56
C GLY A 539 -20.59 -20.48 -4.12
N ALA A 540 -20.30 -21.74 -3.80
CA ALA A 540 -19.09 -22.42 -4.25
C ALA A 540 -19.12 -22.74 -5.75
N ILE A 541 -18.02 -22.46 -6.43
CA ILE A 541 -17.78 -22.82 -7.82
C ILE A 541 -16.42 -23.48 -7.94
N THR A 542 -16.40 -24.71 -8.48
CA THR A 542 -15.17 -25.42 -8.81
C THR A 542 -14.61 -24.92 -10.14
N ILE A 543 -13.32 -24.76 -10.21
CA ILE A 543 -12.60 -24.37 -11.42
C ILE A 543 -11.95 -25.61 -12.03
N ASP A 544 -12.30 -25.90 -13.27
CA ASP A 544 -11.75 -27.05 -14.01
C ASP A 544 -10.25 -26.90 -14.25
N ALA A 545 -9.53 -28.02 -14.17
CA ALA A 545 -8.15 -28.10 -14.59
C ALA A 545 -8.03 -27.71 -16.08
N GLY A 546 -7.17 -26.72 -16.39
CA GLY A 546 -7.05 -26.20 -17.75
C GLY A 546 -7.90 -24.96 -18.05
N ASN A 547 -8.63 -24.41 -17.08
CA ASN A 547 -9.32 -23.13 -17.25
C ASN A 547 -8.35 -22.08 -17.87
N PRO A 548 -8.76 -21.32 -18.90
CA PRO A 548 -7.86 -20.42 -19.62
C PRO A 548 -7.39 -19.22 -18.79
N ILE A 549 -8.12 -18.84 -17.74
CA ILE A 549 -7.84 -17.67 -16.89
C ILE A 549 -7.27 -18.11 -15.55
N PHE A 550 -8.03 -18.91 -14.80
CA PHE A 550 -7.72 -19.29 -13.42
C PHE A 550 -6.77 -20.49 -13.40
N LYS A 551 -5.52 -20.26 -13.01
CA LYS A 551 -4.44 -21.26 -13.02
C LYS A 551 -4.06 -21.74 -11.62
N SER A 552 -4.20 -20.88 -10.62
CA SER A 552 -3.78 -21.12 -9.24
C SER A 552 -4.94 -21.36 -8.28
N ALA A 553 -6.19 -21.22 -8.72
CA ALA A 553 -7.37 -21.45 -7.91
C ALA A 553 -8.16 -22.69 -8.41
N GLN A 554 -8.68 -23.48 -7.47
CA GLN A 554 -9.49 -24.67 -7.75
C GLN A 554 -10.96 -24.50 -7.32
N LYS A 555 -11.21 -23.69 -6.29
CA LYS A 555 -12.53 -23.40 -5.75
C LYS A 555 -12.62 -21.91 -5.41
N ILE A 556 -13.68 -21.25 -5.87
CA ILE A 556 -13.98 -19.85 -5.56
C ILE A 556 -15.38 -19.72 -5.00
N TYR A 557 -15.63 -18.57 -4.40
CA TYR A 557 -16.93 -18.18 -3.86
C TYR A 557 -17.47 -16.97 -4.62
N ILE A 558 -18.71 -17.08 -5.09
CA ILE A 558 -19.49 -16.01 -5.71
C ILE A 558 -20.92 -16.13 -5.20
N LYS A 559 -21.65 -15.03 -5.02
CA LYS A 559 -23.04 -15.07 -4.54
C LYS A 559 -23.94 -14.09 -5.28
N GLU A 560 -25.23 -14.35 -5.24
CA GLU A 560 -26.29 -13.41 -5.63
C GLU A 560 -26.07 -12.84 -7.05
N ILE A 561 -25.88 -13.72 -8.03
CA ILE A 561 -25.46 -13.31 -9.36
C ILE A 561 -26.60 -13.35 -10.38
N SER A 562 -26.50 -12.53 -11.43
CA SER A 562 -27.21 -12.70 -12.68
C SER A 562 -26.52 -13.77 -13.54
N SER A 563 -27.28 -14.76 -14.04
CA SER A 563 -26.75 -15.67 -15.05
C SER A 563 -26.56 -14.98 -16.40
N LEU A 564 -25.79 -15.60 -17.28
CA LEU A 564 -25.47 -15.06 -18.61
C LEU A 564 -26.01 -15.94 -19.72
N ASP A 565 -26.66 -15.33 -20.73
CA ASP A 565 -26.80 -15.94 -22.05
C ASP A 565 -25.53 -15.63 -22.87
N VAL A 566 -24.96 -16.68 -23.49
CA VAL A 566 -23.70 -16.58 -24.22
C VAL A 566 -23.87 -17.14 -25.62
N SER A 567 -23.63 -16.31 -26.63
CA SER A 567 -23.67 -16.64 -28.05
C SER A 567 -22.41 -16.17 -28.78
N ALA A 568 -22.09 -16.75 -29.92
CA ALA A 568 -20.92 -16.32 -30.70
C ALA A 568 -20.93 -14.80 -30.95
N PRO A 569 -19.77 -14.09 -30.84
CA PRO A 569 -18.41 -14.62 -30.71
C PRO A 569 -17.97 -14.95 -29.25
N ALA A 570 -18.84 -14.77 -28.27
CA ALA A 570 -18.50 -15.01 -26.87
C ALA A 570 -18.35 -16.51 -26.56
N LYS A 571 -17.61 -16.79 -25.52
CA LYS A 571 -17.35 -18.14 -24.99
C LYS A 571 -17.48 -18.13 -23.47
N THR A 572 -18.14 -19.14 -22.93
CA THR A 572 -18.21 -19.38 -21.50
C THR A 572 -16.83 -19.76 -20.94
N ILE A 573 -16.43 -19.13 -19.84
CA ILE A 573 -15.17 -19.38 -19.12
C ILE A 573 -15.41 -20.18 -17.85
N LEU A 574 -16.53 -19.93 -17.19
CA LEU A 574 -16.93 -20.61 -15.97
C LEU A 574 -18.44 -20.79 -15.98
N LYS A 575 -18.87 -21.99 -15.61
CA LYS A 575 -20.30 -22.36 -15.52
C LYS A 575 -20.57 -23.25 -14.30
N LYS A 576 -21.78 -23.24 -13.84
CA LYS A 576 -22.42 -24.24 -12.97
C LYS A 576 -23.56 -24.88 -13.78
N GLU A 577 -24.80 -24.85 -13.34
CA GLU A 577 -25.96 -25.16 -14.17
C GLU A 577 -26.27 -24.07 -15.22
N PHE A 578 -25.69 -22.88 -15.05
CA PHE A 578 -25.82 -21.70 -15.89
C PHE A 578 -24.44 -21.07 -16.14
N ASN A 579 -24.34 -20.17 -17.10
CA ASN A 579 -23.09 -19.48 -17.38
C ASN A 579 -22.84 -18.38 -16.33
N VAL A 580 -21.68 -18.42 -15.70
CA VAL A 580 -21.24 -17.49 -14.65
C VAL A 580 -20.33 -16.41 -15.21
N MET A 581 -19.35 -16.81 -16.02
CA MET A 581 -18.35 -15.91 -16.61
C MET A 581 -18.19 -16.20 -18.09
N ALA A 582 -18.05 -15.15 -18.88
CA ALA A 582 -17.83 -15.25 -20.32
C ALA A 582 -16.75 -14.29 -20.81
N THR A 583 -16.14 -14.60 -21.96
CA THR A 583 -15.23 -13.70 -22.67
C THR A 583 -15.61 -13.63 -24.15
N ALA A 584 -15.29 -12.48 -24.76
CA ALA A 584 -15.42 -12.33 -26.21
C ALA A 584 -14.19 -11.62 -26.79
N LYS A 585 -13.84 -11.94 -28.04
CA LYS A 585 -12.93 -11.13 -28.85
C LYS A 585 -13.74 -10.18 -29.71
N HIS A 586 -13.34 -8.91 -29.74
CA HIS A 586 -13.93 -7.91 -30.59
C HIS A 586 -12.83 -7.09 -31.26
N GLY A 587 -12.60 -7.32 -32.54
CA GLY A 587 -11.44 -6.77 -33.24
C GLY A 587 -10.12 -7.19 -32.57
N LYS A 588 -9.30 -6.21 -32.17
CA LYS A 588 -8.05 -6.45 -31.44
C LYS A 588 -8.24 -6.62 -29.94
N GLY A 589 -9.40 -6.23 -29.39
CA GLY A 589 -9.66 -6.18 -27.96
C GLY A 589 -10.29 -7.44 -27.40
N THR A 590 -10.53 -7.39 -26.11
CA THR A 590 -11.06 -8.50 -25.32
C THR A 590 -12.13 -7.97 -24.36
N VAL A 591 -13.19 -8.74 -24.18
CA VAL A 591 -14.24 -8.47 -23.19
C VAL A 591 -14.29 -9.62 -22.19
N PHE A 592 -14.45 -9.29 -20.92
CA PHE A 592 -14.75 -10.22 -19.84
C PHE A 592 -16.05 -9.79 -19.18
N VAL A 593 -16.95 -10.72 -18.95
CA VAL A 593 -18.28 -10.46 -18.36
C VAL A 593 -18.55 -11.42 -17.23
N LEU A 594 -19.12 -10.90 -16.14
CA LEU A 594 -19.54 -11.64 -14.96
C LEU A 594 -20.79 -11.00 -14.36
N GLY A 595 -21.72 -11.82 -13.85
CA GLY A 595 -22.98 -11.35 -13.28
C GLY A 595 -22.93 -10.89 -11.81
N ASP A 596 -21.76 -10.61 -11.26
CA ASP A 596 -21.55 -10.20 -9.86
C ASP A 596 -20.24 -9.41 -9.72
N PRO A 597 -20.15 -8.41 -8.84
CA PRO A 597 -18.89 -7.71 -8.55
C PRO A 597 -17.76 -8.54 -7.90
N TRP A 598 -18.00 -9.71 -7.46
CA TRP A 598 -17.31 -10.84 -6.79
C TRP A 598 -15.93 -10.64 -6.15
N ILE A 599 -15.12 -9.67 -6.58
CA ILE A 599 -13.73 -9.43 -6.12
C ILE A 599 -13.64 -8.21 -5.21
N TYR A 600 -14.66 -7.95 -4.42
CA TYR A 600 -14.56 -6.93 -3.39
C TYR A 600 -13.79 -7.42 -2.15
N ASN A 601 -13.35 -6.48 -1.32
CA ASN A 601 -12.35 -6.70 -0.29
C ASN A 601 -12.62 -7.92 0.59
N GLU A 602 -13.82 -8.07 1.10
CA GLU A 602 -14.17 -9.11 2.07
C GLU A 602 -14.00 -10.55 1.54
N TYR A 603 -13.96 -10.74 0.23
CA TYR A 603 -13.76 -12.05 -0.39
C TYR A 603 -12.35 -12.30 -0.89
N VAL A 604 -11.49 -11.28 -0.89
CA VAL A 604 -10.10 -11.42 -1.33
C VAL A 604 -9.07 -11.16 -0.24
N ASP A 605 -9.46 -10.55 0.88
CA ASP A 605 -8.55 -10.18 1.97
C ASP A 605 -8.33 -11.28 3.04
N GLY A 606 -9.00 -12.42 2.87
CA GLY A 606 -8.90 -13.61 3.73
C GLY A 606 -9.69 -13.54 5.03
N ARG A 607 -10.34 -12.42 5.36
CA ARG A 607 -11.03 -12.26 6.65
C ARG A 607 -12.36 -13.01 6.75
N LYS A 608 -13.08 -13.13 5.64
CA LYS A 608 -14.46 -13.67 5.63
C LYS A 608 -14.54 -15.11 5.16
N LEU A 609 -13.86 -15.46 4.08
CA LEU A 609 -13.97 -16.78 3.48
C LEU A 609 -13.09 -17.82 4.18
N PRO A 610 -13.57 -19.08 4.34
CA PRO A 610 -12.74 -20.23 4.66
C PRO A 610 -11.59 -20.42 3.66
N ALA A 611 -10.48 -21.00 4.11
CA ALA A 611 -9.23 -21.10 3.34
C ALA A 611 -9.33 -21.91 2.03
N GLU A 612 -10.31 -22.79 1.91
CA GLU A 612 -10.56 -23.54 0.68
C GLU A 612 -11.07 -22.67 -0.48
N TYR A 613 -11.62 -21.49 -0.21
CA TYR A 613 -12.06 -20.53 -1.22
C TYR A 613 -10.89 -19.63 -1.62
N GLN A 614 -10.40 -19.83 -2.82
CA GLN A 614 -9.15 -19.22 -3.30
C GLN A 614 -9.40 -17.95 -4.14
N ASN A 615 -10.31 -17.09 -3.69
CA ASN A 615 -10.70 -15.89 -4.40
C ASN A 615 -9.52 -14.93 -4.66
N PHE A 616 -8.60 -14.76 -3.70
CA PHE A 616 -7.41 -13.93 -3.90
C PHE A 616 -6.51 -14.47 -5.02
N ALA A 617 -6.28 -15.80 -5.06
CA ALA A 617 -5.49 -16.44 -6.10
C ALA A 617 -6.16 -16.30 -7.47
N ALA A 618 -7.48 -16.51 -7.54
CA ALA A 618 -8.27 -16.30 -8.74
C ALA A 618 -8.24 -14.84 -9.23
N ALA A 619 -8.38 -13.89 -8.31
CA ALA A 619 -8.26 -12.46 -8.63
C ALA A 619 -6.88 -12.11 -9.20
N SER A 620 -5.81 -12.67 -8.62
CA SER A 620 -4.43 -12.49 -9.10
C SER A 620 -4.25 -13.04 -10.53
N ASP A 621 -4.77 -14.24 -10.81
CA ASP A 621 -4.73 -14.84 -12.14
C ASP A 621 -5.52 -14.01 -13.16
N TRP A 622 -6.71 -13.56 -12.78
CA TRP A 622 -7.58 -12.75 -13.61
C TRP A 622 -6.95 -11.39 -13.96
N VAL A 623 -6.38 -10.68 -12.98
CA VAL A 623 -5.67 -9.42 -13.22
C VAL A 623 -4.52 -9.60 -14.20
N LYS A 624 -3.69 -10.66 -14.02
CA LYS A 624 -2.59 -10.99 -14.95
C LYS A 624 -3.11 -11.27 -16.36
N TRP A 625 -4.23 -11.98 -16.47
CA TRP A 625 -4.87 -12.28 -17.75
C TRP A 625 -5.39 -11.01 -18.43
N LEU A 626 -6.06 -10.10 -17.69
CA LEU A 626 -6.53 -8.82 -18.22
C LEU A 626 -5.36 -7.98 -18.77
N LEU A 627 -4.31 -7.81 -17.97
CA LEU A 627 -3.15 -7.00 -18.35
C LEU A 627 -2.36 -7.62 -19.51
N LYS A 628 -2.30 -8.94 -19.63
CA LYS A 628 -1.71 -9.63 -20.77
C LYS A 628 -2.49 -9.40 -22.06
N ASN A 629 -3.83 -9.29 -21.99
CA ASN A 629 -4.68 -9.02 -23.17
C ASN A 629 -4.76 -7.53 -23.52
N ALA A 630 -4.37 -6.64 -22.63
CA ALA A 630 -4.34 -5.22 -22.89
C ALA A 630 -3.22 -4.89 -23.87
N SER A 631 -3.56 -4.20 -24.98
CA SER A 631 -2.54 -3.66 -25.87
C SER A 631 -1.72 -2.62 -25.12
N ALA A 632 -0.40 -2.75 -25.13
CA ALA A 632 0.49 -1.68 -24.67
C ALA A 632 0.27 -0.48 -25.61
N LYS A 633 -0.38 0.55 -25.12
CA LYS A 633 -0.63 1.80 -25.87
C LYS A 633 0.42 2.84 -25.50
#